data_8103402c5ce731165ef8926ee68c0699
#
_entry.id   8103402c5ce731165ef8926ee68c0699
#
_cell.length_a   1.000
_cell.length_b   1.000
_cell.length_c   1.000
_cell.angle_alpha   90.00
_cell.angle_beta   90.00
_cell.angle_gamma   90.00
#
_symmetry.space_group_name_H-M   'P 1'
#
loop_
_entity.id
_entity.type
_entity.pdbx_description
1 polymer ?
#
loop_
_entity_poly.entity_id
_entity_poly.type
_entity_poly.pdbx_seq_one_letter_code
_entity_poly.pdbx_strand_id
1 'polypeptide(L)'
;MEPVAKTGKAQLMQQIDINLVSCFLCCAAAVNAIGRTVQGGRVVNVASRPALEWRIGAGMAAYTASKAAVAALTVALSEEVAKDGILVNAVAPSTMDTAANRKAMPKADFSAWPKVEEVAATILFLASPENAVTRGAIVPVYGRS
;
A
#
# COMPACT_ATOMS: atom_id res chain seq x y z
N MET A 1 12.95 -7.06 9.63
CA MET A 1 13.14 -5.60 9.57
C MET A 1 14.16 -5.24 10.62
N GLU A 2 15.09 -4.33 10.33
CA GLU A 2 16.24 -4.04 11.19
C GLU A 2 16.48 -2.53 11.30
N PRO A 3 17.08 -2.04 12.40
CA PRO A 3 17.49 -0.65 12.53
C PRO A 3 18.49 -0.23 11.44
N VAL A 4 18.49 1.05 11.07
CA VAL A 4 19.35 1.61 10.00
C VAL A 4 20.82 1.25 10.19
N ALA A 5 21.32 1.30 11.44
CA ALA A 5 22.73 0.97 11.75
C ALA A 5 23.12 -0.48 11.40
N LYS A 6 22.13 -1.37 11.22
CA LYS A 6 22.32 -2.79 10.85
C LYS A 6 21.84 -3.10 9.42
N THR A 7 21.28 -2.11 8.73
CA THR A 7 20.71 -2.27 7.37
C THR A 7 21.76 -1.83 6.34
N GLY A 8 22.30 -2.76 5.58
CA GLY A 8 23.18 -2.45 4.47
C GLY A 8 22.42 -2.11 3.19
N LYS A 9 23.16 -1.70 2.14
CA LYS A 9 22.60 -1.37 0.82
C LYS A 9 21.75 -2.51 0.24
N ALA A 10 22.18 -3.75 0.39
CA ALA A 10 21.45 -4.91 -0.15
C ALA A 10 20.05 -5.06 0.47
N GLN A 11 19.93 -4.94 1.79
CA GLN A 11 18.64 -5.02 2.48
C GLN A 11 17.74 -3.82 2.13
N LEU A 12 18.30 -2.60 2.01
CA LEU A 12 17.57 -1.44 1.55
C LEU A 12 17.01 -1.67 0.15
N MET A 13 17.85 -2.08 -0.80
CA MET A 13 17.44 -2.34 -2.17
C MET A 13 16.40 -3.44 -2.26
N GLN A 14 16.51 -4.50 -1.46
CA GLN A 14 15.49 -5.54 -1.38
C GLN A 14 14.11 -4.98 -0.99
N GLN A 15 14.04 -4.04 -0.04
CA GLN A 15 12.76 -3.39 0.32
C GLN A 15 12.24 -2.51 -0.82
N ILE A 16 13.11 -1.79 -1.50
CA ILE A 16 12.75 -0.97 -2.66
C ILE A 16 12.23 -1.86 -3.80
N ASP A 17 12.94 -2.92 -4.14
CA ASP A 17 12.58 -3.81 -5.24
C ASP A 17 11.23 -4.50 -4.99
N ILE A 18 11.05 -5.09 -3.81
CA ILE A 18 9.82 -5.82 -3.47
C ILE A 18 8.60 -4.89 -3.35
N ASN A 19 8.74 -3.70 -2.78
CA ASN A 19 7.60 -2.84 -2.50
C ASN A 19 7.37 -1.77 -3.58
N LEU A 20 8.41 -1.01 -3.96
CA LEU A 20 8.28 0.12 -4.87
C LEU A 20 8.41 -0.29 -6.33
N VAL A 21 9.50 -0.97 -6.70
CA VAL A 21 9.75 -1.30 -8.12
C VAL A 21 8.66 -2.23 -8.64
N SER A 22 8.28 -3.26 -7.90
CA SER A 22 7.19 -4.16 -8.27
C SER A 22 5.86 -3.42 -8.45
N CYS A 23 5.52 -2.52 -7.50
CA CYS A 23 4.31 -1.71 -7.57
C CYS A 23 4.32 -0.79 -8.79
N PHE A 24 5.43 -0.10 -9.04
CA PHE A 24 5.60 0.79 -10.20
C PHE A 24 5.39 0.04 -11.51
N LEU A 25 6.04 -1.11 -11.68
CA LEU A 25 5.92 -1.91 -12.90
C LEU A 25 4.49 -2.45 -13.12
N CYS A 26 3.83 -2.89 -12.05
CA CYS A 26 2.43 -3.30 -12.10
C CYS A 26 1.51 -2.13 -12.48
N CYS A 27 1.71 -0.95 -11.89
CA CYS A 27 0.96 0.26 -12.23
C CYS A 27 1.16 0.63 -13.71
N ALA A 28 2.39 0.65 -14.21
CA ALA A 28 2.70 0.95 -15.61
C ALA A 28 2.02 -0.04 -16.56
N ALA A 29 2.07 -1.33 -16.26
CA ALA A 29 1.40 -2.36 -17.03
C ALA A 29 -0.13 -2.20 -17.01
N ALA A 30 -0.72 -1.91 -15.83
CA ALA A 30 -2.15 -1.72 -15.67
C ALA A 30 -2.66 -0.49 -16.45
N VAL A 31 -2.00 0.66 -16.32
CA VAL A 31 -2.35 1.88 -17.07
C VAL A 31 -2.31 1.65 -18.57
N ASN A 32 -1.25 1.02 -19.07
CA ASN A 32 -1.14 0.69 -20.49
C ASN A 32 -2.22 -0.28 -20.99
N ALA A 33 -2.60 -1.26 -20.17
CA ALA A 33 -3.65 -2.22 -20.52
C ALA A 33 -5.03 -1.56 -20.51
N ILE A 34 -5.36 -0.78 -19.49
CA ILE A 34 -6.64 -0.07 -19.36
C ILE A 34 -6.80 0.92 -20.50
N GLY A 35 -5.80 1.74 -20.81
CA GLY A 35 -5.85 2.73 -21.87
C GLY A 35 -6.07 2.15 -23.28
N ARG A 36 -5.84 0.84 -23.46
CA ARG A 36 -6.06 0.16 -24.76
C ARG A 36 -7.43 -0.50 -24.88
N THR A 37 -8.08 -0.83 -23.78
CA THR A 37 -9.22 -1.74 -23.80
C THR A 37 -10.52 -1.12 -23.33
N VAL A 38 -10.49 -0.13 -22.45
CA VAL A 38 -11.67 0.49 -21.84
C VAL A 38 -11.45 1.98 -21.58
N GLN A 39 -12.54 2.74 -21.49
CA GLN A 39 -12.48 4.11 -20.97
C GLN A 39 -12.55 4.05 -19.44
N GLY A 40 -11.44 4.43 -18.81
CA GLY A 40 -11.33 4.47 -17.38
C GLY A 40 -11.06 3.11 -16.71
N GLY A 41 -10.63 3.15 -15.49
CA GLY A 41 -10.30 1.96 -14.71
C GLY A 41 -9.96 2.29 -13.27
N ARG A 42 -9.58 1.27 -12.52
CA ARG A 42 -9.22 1.43 -11.12
C ARG A 42 -7.95 0.66 -10.79
N VAL A 43 -7.05 1.31 -10.06
CA VAL A 43 -5.82 0.72 -9.54
C VAL A 43 -5.80 0.93 -8.03
N VAL A 44 -5.56 -0.13 -7.28
CA VAL A 44 -5.47 -0.06 -5.81
C VAL A 44 -4.12 -0.62 -5.37
N ASN A 45 -3.29 0.25 -4.86
CA ASN A 45 -1.98 -0.09 -4.30
C ASN A 45 -2.09 -0.45 -2.81
N VAL A 46 -1.11 -1.17 -2.30
CA VAL A 46 -1.03 -1.50 -0.87
C VAL A 46 0.20 -0.82 -0.27
N ALA A 47 -0.05 0.28 0.44
CA ALA A 47 0.93 0.96 1.27
C ALA A 47 1.02 0.28 2.66
N SER A 48 1.19 1.02 3.73
CA SER A 48 1.12 0.55 5.11
C SER A 48 1.00 1.73 6.07
N ARG A 49 0.59 1.50 7.31
CA ARG A 49 0.50 2.55 8.34
C ARG A 49 1.80 3.36 8.50
N PRO A 50 3.01 2.76 8.56
CA PRO A 50 4.25 3.54 8.62
C PRO A 50 4.48 4.47 7.41
N ALA A 51 3.80 4.28 6.28
CA ALA A 51 3.87 5.21 5.15
C ALA A 51 3.18 6.54 5.43
N LEU A 52 2.24 6.57 6.38
CA LEU A 52 1.49 7.76 6.79
C LEU A 52 1.95 8.29 8.16
N GLU A 53 2.25 7.40 9.07
CA GLU A 53 2.68 7.70 10.43
C GLU A 53 4.16 7.32 10.61
N TRP A 54 5.06 8.11 10.07
CA TRP A 54 6.49 7.77 9.94
C TRP A 54 7.18 7.43 11.26
N ARG A 55 6.72 7.99 12.39
CA ARG A 55 7.32 7.75 13.71
C ARG A 55 7.21 6.31 14.17
N ILE A 56 6.13 5.62 13.81
CA ILE A 56 5.97 4.19 14.14
C ILE A 56 6.88 3.29 13.31
N GLY A 57 7.52 3.83 12.27
CA GLY A 57 8.53 3.17 11.44
C GLY A 57 9.90 3.03 12.10
N ALA A 58 10.06 3.45 13.38
CA ALA A 58 11.31 3.26 14.11
C ALA A 58 11.73 1.79 14.14
N GLY A 59 12.99 1.50 13.79
CA GLY A 59 13.50 0.14 13.65
C GLY A 59 13.15 -0.57 12.35
N MET A 60 12.43 0.08 11.41
CA MET A 60 12.08 -0.45 10.10
C MET A 60 12.15 0.63 8.99
N ALA A 61 13.12 1.54 9.07
CA ALA A 61 13.20 2.72 8.21
C ALA A 61 13.23 2.40 6.71
N ALA A 62 13.94 1.35 6.28
CA ALA A 62 13.98 0.94 4.87
C ALA A 62 12.59 0.51 4.35
N TYR A 63 11.85 -0.26 5.13
CA TYR A 63 10.47 -0.62 4.83
C TYR A 63 9.55 0.60 4.80
N THR A 64 9.63 1.46 5.82
CA THR A 64 8.85 2.70 5.91
C THR A 64 9.09 3.58 4.69
N ALA A 65 10.35 3.80 4.31
CA ALA A 65 10.70 4.58 3.13
C ALA A 65 10.12 3.97 1.85
N SER A 66 10.22 2.65 1.66
CA SER A 66 9.69 1.98 0.49
C SER A 66 8.15 2.09 0.40
N LYS A 67 7.44 1.97 1.52
CA LYS A 67 5.97 2.10 1.56
C LYS A 67 5.49 3.55 1.47
N ALA A 68 6.26 4.51 1.98
CA ALA A 68 6.01 5.93 1.76
C ALA A 68 6.17 6.30 0.26
N ALA A 69 7.15 5.70 -0.42
CA ALA A 69 7.30 5.87 -1.85
C ALA A 69 6.11 5.29 -2.65
N VAL A 70 5.51 4.15 -2.22
CA VAL A 70 4.28 3.62 -2.81
C VAL A 70 3.11 4.60 -2.62
N ALA A 71 2.99 5.23 -1.45
CA ALA A 71 1.95 6.23 -1.22
C ALA A 71 2.16 7.45 -2.13
N ALA A 72 3.38 7.97 -2.24
CA ALA A 72 3.71 9.08 -3.13
C ALA A 72 3.46 8.73 -4.60
N LEU A 73 3.87 7.53 -5.05
CA LEU A 73 3.58 7.01 -6.40
C LEU A 73 2.08 6.99 -6.67
N THR A 74 1.27 6.52 -5.72
CA THR A 74 -0.20 6.46 -5.86
C THR A 74 -0.80 7.83 -6.12
N VAL A 75 -0.39 8.84 -5.36
CA VAL A 75 -0.91 10.21 -5.50
C VAL A 75 -0.47 10.82 -6.84
N ALA A 76 0.82 10.73 -7.16
CA ALA A 76 1.34 11.28 -8.41
C ALA A 76 0.70 10.62 -9.64
N LEU A 77 0.62 9.29 -9.66
CA LEU A 77 0.00 8.55 -10.75
C LEU A 77 -1.49 8.87 -10.89
N SER A 78 -2.21 9.09 -9.79
CA SER A 78 -3.64 9.43 -9.83
C SER A 78 -3.91 10.74 -10.57
N GLU A 79 -3.00 11.72 -10.46
CA GLU A 79 -3.09 12.97 -11.21
C GLU A 79 -2.69 12.80 -12.68
N GLU A 80 -1.65 12.01 -12.93
CA GLU A 80 -1.14 11.75 -14.28
C GLU A 80 -2.20 11.13 -15.19
N VAL A 81 -2.97 10.14 -14.67
CA VAL A 81 -3.96 9.37 -15.44
C VAL A 81 -5.41 9.82 -15.23
N ALA A 82 -5.63 10.92 -14.53
CA ALA A 82 -6.97 11.43 -14.22
C ALA A 82 -7.80 11.72 -15.48
N LYS A 83 -7.18 12.30 -16.51
CA LYS A 83 -7.82 12.62 -17.80
C LYS A 83 -8.24 11.36 -18.57
N ASP A 84 -7.63 10.21 -18.29
CA ASP A 84 -7.93 8.93 -18.92
C ASP A 84 -9.04 8.18 -18.14
N GLY A 85 -9.61 8.80 -17.09
CA GLY A 85 -10.67 8.23 -16.27
C GLY A 85 -10.19 7.10 -15.35
N ILE A 86 -8.88 7.01 -15.09
CA ILE A 86 -8.30 5.97 -14.24
C ILE A 86 -8.19 6.50 -12.81
N LEU A 87 -8.86 5.83 -11.87
CA LEU A 87 -8.83 6.16 -10.45
C LEU A 87 -7.76 5.31 -9.75
N VAL A 88 -6.71 5.96 -9.26
CA VAL A 88 -5.60 5.29 -8.54
C VAL A 88 -5.67 5.64 -7.07
N ASN A 89 -5.74 4.63 -6.21
CA ASN A 89 -5.80 4.78 -4.76
C ASN A 89 -4.86 3.77 -4.07
N ALA A 90 -4.68 3.90 -2.78
CA ALA A 90 -4.01 2.88 -1.96
C ALA A 90 -4.75 2.64 -0.66
N VAL A 91 -4.63 1.44 -0.12
CA VAL A 91 -4.91 1.15 1.28
C VAL A 91 -3.62 1.17 2.09
N ALA A 92 -3.70 1.62 3.34
CA ALA A 92 -2.59 1.62 4.29
C ALA A 92 -2.97 0.81 5.53
N PRO A 93 -2.84 -0.53 5.50
CA PRO A 93 -3.15 -1.36 6.65
C PRO A 93 -2.18 -1.14 7.81
N SER A 94 -2.67 -1.30 9.04
CA SER A 94 -1.82 -1.58 10.19
C SER A 94 -1.37 -3.05 10.18
N THR A 95 -0.91 -3.59 11.30
CA THR A 95 -0.61 -5.01 11.41
C THR A 95 -1.89 -5.84 11.25
N MET A 96 -1.99 -6.58 10.17
CA MET A 96 -3.15 -7.43 9.89
C MET A 96 -3.12 -8.71 10.71
N ASP A 97 -4.29 -9.21 11.09
CA ASP A 97 -4.46 -10.48 11.78
C ASP A 97 -4.20 -11.66 10.83
N THR A 98 -2.96 -12.13 10.84
CA THR A 98 -2.49 -13.27 10.05
C THR A 98 -1.73 -14.25 10.95
N ALA A 99 -1.70 -15.53 10.56
CA ALA A 99 -0.93 -16.54 11.28
C ALA A 99 0.56 -16.15 11.42
N ALA A 100 1.14 -15.54 10.37
CA ALA A 100 2.53 -15.07 10.38
C ALA A 100 2.75 -13.95 11.41
N ASN A 101 1.87 -12.96 11.46
CA ASN A 101 1.95 -11.84 12.39
C ASN A 101 1.71 -12.29 13.83
N ARG A 102 0.73 -13.18 14.07
CA ARG A 102 0.51 -13.79 15.40
C ARG A 102 1.74 -14.53 15.89
N LYS A 103 2.40 -15.30 15.01
CA LYS A 103 3.66 -16.00 15.33
C LYS A 103 4.81 -15.04 15.63
N ALA A 104 4.92 -13.95 14.90
CA ALA A 104 5.98 -12.95 15.09
C ALA A 104 5.77 -12.10 16.37
N MET A 105 4.52 -11.89 16.77
CA MET A 105 4.14 -11.03 17.89
C MET A 105 3.17 -11.75 18.86
N PRO A 106 3.58 -12.85 19.51
CA PRO A 106 2.65 -13.73 20.25
C PRO A 106 2.03 -13.10 21.50
N LYS A 107 2.52 -11.93 21.93
CA LYS A 107 2.02 -11.20 23.12
C LYS A 107 1.14 -10.00 22.74
N ALA A 108 0.90 -9.76 21.45
CA ALA A 108 0.08 -8.64 21.00
C ALA A 108 -1.42 -8.92 21.19
N ASP A 109 -2.20 -7.85 21.31
CA ASP A 109 -3.66 -7.95 21.26
C ASP A 109 -4.15 -8.09 19.81
N PHE A 110 -4.38 -9.32 19.40
CA PHE A 110 -4.83 -9.63 18.03
C PHE A 110 -6.24 -9.10 17.76
N SER A 111 -7.06 -8.85 18.79
CA SER A 111 -8.41 -8.32 18.61
C SER A 111 -8.44 -6.87 18.13
N ALA A 112 -7.33 -6.15 18.30
CA ALA A 112 -7.16 -4.79 17.81
C ALA A 112 -6.74 -4.74 16.33
N TRP A 113 -6.24 -5.84 15.76
CA TRP A 113 -5.76 -5.88 14.39
C TRP A 113 -6.89 -6.02 13.39
N PRO A 114 -6.82 -5.33 12.23
CA PRO A 114 -7.77 -5.55 11.16
C PRO A 114 -7.61 -6.97 10.60
N LYS A 115 -8.75 -7.61 10.33
CA LYS A 115 -8.77 -8.89 9.62
C LYS A 115 -8.45 -8.68 8.14
N VAL A 116 -7.93 -9.72 7.50
CA VAL A 116 -7.60 -9.69 6.07
C VAL A 116 -8.85 -9.37 5.24
N GLU A 117 -10.00 -9.92 5.61
CA GLU A 117 -11.28 -9.71 4.93
C GLU A 117 -11.77 -8.25 5.04
N GLU A 118 -11.49 -7.58 6.17
CA GLU A 118 -11.85 -6.16 6.36
C GLU A 118 -11.00 -5.25 5.47
N VAL A 119 -9.70 -5.56 5.34
CA VAL A 119 -8.82 -4.86 4.39
C VAL A 119 -9.25 -5.13 2.95
N ALA A 120 -9.57 -6.37 2.62
CA ALA A 120 -10.04 -6.77 1.29
C ALA A 120 -11.35 -6.08 0.90
N ALA A 121 -12.28 -5.86 1.84
CA ALA A 121 -13.53 -5.13 1.58
C ALA A 121 -13.25 -3.66 1.16
N THR A 122 -12.28 -3.00 1.79
CA THR A 122 -11.87 -1.64 1.39
C THR A 122 -11.24 -1.63 -0.01
N ILE A 123 -10.37 -2.62 -0.30
CA ILE A 123 -9.78 -2.77 -1.64
C ILE A 123 -10.89 -2.99 -2.67
N LEU A 124 -11.84 -3.86 -2.39
CA LEU A 124 -12.96 -4.17 -3.28
C LEU A 124 -13.78 -2.92 -3.61
N PHE A 125 -14.13 -2.11 -2.60
CA PHE A 125 -14.83 -0.83 -2.82
C PHE A 125 -14.02 0.09 -3.74
N LEU A 126 -12.73 0.29 -3.45
CA LEU A 126 -11.87 1.18 -4.26
C LEU A 126 -11.67 0.69 -5.69
N ALA A 127 -11.74 -0.63 -5.90
CA ALA A 127 -11.57 -1.27 -7.21
C ALA A 127 -12.89 -1.44 -7.98
N SER A 128 -14.03 -1.21 -7.34
CA SER A 128 -15.36 -1.46 -7.91
C SER A 128 -15.94 -0.22 -8.61
N PRO A 129 -17.00 -0.37 -9.43
CA PRO A 129 -17.73 0.74 -10.04
C PRO A 129 -18.34 1.72 -9.04
N GLU A 130 -18.63 1.29 -7.81
CA GLU A 130 -19.15 2.14 -6.72
C GLU A 130 -18.19 3.27 -6.35
N ASN A 131 -16.87 3.06 -6.53
CA ASN A 131 -15.91 4.15 -6.50
C ASN A 131 -15.97 4.90 -7.82
N ALA A 132 -16.78 5.94 -7.89
CA ALA A 132 -16.96 6.78 -9.09
C ALA A 132 -16.03 8.00 -9.12
N VAL A 133 -15.51 8.45 -7.96
CA VAL A 133 -14.83 9.77 -7.85
C VAL A 133 -13.57 9.77 -7.00
N THR A 134 -13.37 8.77 -6.12
CA THR A 134 -12.22 8.77 -5.21
C THR A 134 -10.95 8.41 -5.97
N ARG A 135 -9.99 9.33 -5.96
CA ARG A 135 -8.64 9.15 -6.52
C ARG A 135 -7.58 9.80 -5.66
N GLY A 136 -6.35 9.32 -5.72
CA GLY A 136 -5.22 9.83 -4.95
C GLY A 136 -5.34 9.61 -3.43
N ALA A 137 -6.33 8.86 -2.98
CA ALA A 137 -6.52 8.57 -1.57
C ALA A 137 -5.57 7.48 -1.09
N ILE A 138 -4.99 7.70 0.10
CA ILE A 138 -4.29 6.67 0.86
C ILE A 138 -5.18 6.38 2.07
N VAL A 139 -5.92 5.29 1.99
CA VAL A 139 -6.98 4.97 2.96
C VAL A 139 -6.42 4.18 4.15
N PRO A 140 -6.41 4.74 5.36
CA PRO A 140 -6.02 4.00 6.57
C PRO A 140 -7.00 2.86 6.85
N VAL A 141 -6.47 1.65 7.08
CA VAL A 141 -7.25 0.46 7.48
C VAL A 141 -6.59 -0.15 8.70
N TYR A 142 -6.85 0.43 9.87
CA TYR A 142 -6.08 0.15 11.08
C TYR A 142 -6.79 -0.78 12.06
N GLY A 143 -8.08 -1.06 11.87
CA GLY A 143 -8.88 -1.72 12.89
C GLY A 143 -8.99 -0.83 14.14
N ARG A 144 -8.64 -1.39 15.28
CA ARG A 144 -8.54 -0.68 16.57
C ARG A 144 -7.09 -0.50 17.05
N SER A 145 -6.10 -0.85 16.20
CA SER A 145 -4.68 -0.75 16.55
C SER A 145 -4.07 0.62 16.25
#